data_666fee6c02e0d1ca8c1deca502236e36
#
_entry.id   666fee6c02e0d1ca8c1deca502236e36
#
_cell.length_a   1.000
_cell.length_b   1.000
_cell.length_c   1.000
_cell.angle_alpha   90.00
_cell.angle_beta   90.00
_cell.angle_gamma   90.00
#
_symmetry.space_group_name_H-M   'P 1'
#
loop_
_entity.id
_entity.type
_entity.pdbx_description
1 polymer ?
#
loop_
_entity_poly.entity_id
_entity_poly.type
_entity_poly.pdbx_seq_one_letter_code
_entity_poly.pdbx_strand_id
1 'polypeptide(L)'
;MRPISSSPDTRVAGKARSYMVLAGILAVVLLALAWPRLRAALVYLPVNAAVERYYLDGKPPLAALQALQQRARQSAALHSHQEYWSGLALLHHLDAVYGEHPLAAQREAYEQSLAAADRALALAPVDPRTWLLRALAQNWLSFRDAGVVDSFAMSV
;
A
#
# COMPACT_ATOMS: atom_id res chain seq x y z
N MET A 1 42.68 62.25 -19.30
CA MET A 1 41.39 61.47 -19.16
C MET A 1 41.70 60.01 -19.41
N ARG A 2 41.61 59.16 -18.40
CA ARG A 2 41.77 57.68 -18.54
C ARG A 2 40.39 57.06 -18.44
N PRO A 3 40.02 56.17 -19.37
CA PRO A 3 38.78 55.41 -19.25
C PRO A 3 38.89 54.37 -18.16
N ILE A 4 37.97 54.39 -17.19
CA ILE A 4 37.83 53.37 -16.16
C ILE A 4 37.10 52.21 -16.82
N SER A 5 37.86 51.17 -17.19
CA SER A 5 37.34 49.88 -17.66
C SER A 5 36.98 49.04 -16.42
N SER A 6 35.72 49.15 -16.01
CA SER A 6 35.16 48.26 -15.00
C SER A 6 34.59 46.99 -15.67
N SER A 7 35.29 45.87 -15.58
CA SER A 7 34.73 44.56 -15.93
C SER A 7 34.45 43.76 -14.64
N PRO A 8 33.29 43.94 -14.01
CA PRO A 8 32.90 43.08 -12.89
C PRO A 8 31.98 41.91 -13.29
N ASP A 9 31.41 41.84 -14.51
CA ASP A 9 30.25 41.02 -14.81
C ASP A 9 30.49 39.53 -15.11
N THR A 10 31.66 39.17 -15.58
CA THR A 10 31.92 37.77 -16.05
C THR A 10 32.00 36.75 -14.91
N ARG A 11 32.45 37.14 -13.70
CA ARG A 11 32.55 36.24 -12.54
C ARG A 11 31.19 35.94 -11.90
N VAL A 12 30.28 36.91 -11.90
CA VAL A 12 28.91 36.75 -11.36
C VAL A 12 28.08 35.86 -12.26
N ALA A 13 28.18 36.06 -13.57
CA ALA A 13 27.49 35.23 -14.58
C ALA A 13 27.95 33.75 -14.54
N GLY A 14 29.22 33.49 -14.32
CA GLY A 14 29.77 32.14 -14.18
C GLY A 14 29.20 31.39 -12.94
N LYS A 15 29.13 32.06 -11.79
CA LYS A 15 28.56 31.49 -10.57
C LYS A 15 27.06 31.19 -10.71
N ALA A 16 26.28 32.12 -11.28
CA ALA A 16 24.86 31.94 -11.53
C ALA A 16 24.58 30.72 -12.41
N ARG A 17 25.37 30.52 -13.46
CA ARG A 17 25.27 29.36 -14.36
C ARG A 17 25.56 28.03 -13.64
N SER A 18 26.57 28.02 -12.77
CA SER A 18 26.90 26.84 -11.96
C SER A 18 25.79 26.47 -10.98
N TYR A 19 25.14 27.46 -10.34
CA TYR A 19 24.00 27.21 -9.46
C TYR A 19 22.79 26.69 -10.22
N MET A 20 22.50 27.17 -11.42
CA MET A 20 21.40 26.65 -12.25
C MET A 20 21.64 25.19 -12.65
N VAL A 21 22.86 24.84 -13.05
CA VAL A 21 23.21 23.45 -13.37
C VAL A 21 23.08 22.54 -12.14
N LEU A 22 23.59 22.97 -10.99
CA LEU A 22 23.46 22.20 -9.75
C LEU A 22 22.00 22.01 -9.33
N ALA A 23 21.20 23.07 -9.40
CA ALA A 23 19.75 23.01 -9.12
C ALA A 23 19.03 22.06 -10.08
N GLY A 24 19.38 22.07 -11.37
CA GLY A 24 18.86 21.15 -12.37
C GLY A 24 19.18 19.69 -12.07
N ILE A 25 20.43 19.40 -11.72
CA ILE A 25 20.86 18.04 -11.32
C ILE A 25 20.11 17.60 -10.08
N LEU A 26 20.00 18.45 -9.06
CA LEU A 26 19.28 18.15 -7.82
C LEU A 26 17.80 17.85 -8.10
N ALA A 27 17.14 18.65 -8.96
CA ALA A 27 15.75 18.43 -9.34
C ALA A 27 15.56 17.07 -10.04
N VAL A 28 16.46 16.69 -10.95
CA VAL A 28 16.41 15.38 -11.62
C VAL A 28 16.60 14.24 -10.62
N VAL A 29 17.53 14.36 -9.69
CA VAL A 29 17.75 13.35 -8.63
C VAL A 29 16.52 13.20 -7.76
N LEU A 30 15.94 14.32 -7.30
CA LEU A 30 14.72 14.29 -6.49
C LEU A 30 13.53 13.66 -7.24
N LEU A 31 13.39 13.98 -8.52
CA LEU A 31 12.35 13.38 -9.37
C LEU A 31 12.57 11.88 -9.54
N ALA A 32 13.81 11.44 -9.76
CA ALA A 32 14.14 10.02 -9.88
C ALA A 32 13.84 9.25 -8.58
N LEU A 33 14.12 9.84 -7.42
CA LEU A 33 13.80 9.25 -6.10
C LEU A 33 12.30 9.25 -5.79
N ALA A 34 11.56 10.26 -6.25
CA ALA A 34 10.11 10.35 -6.05
C ALA A 34 9.31 9.45 -7.01
N TRP A 35 9.88 9.11 -8.18
CA TRP A 35 9.20 8.38 -9.24
C TRP A 35 8.58 7.04 -8.83
N PRO A 36 9.27 6.14 -8.11
CA PRO A 36 8.69 4.87 -7.67
C PRO A 36 7.48 5.08 -6.74
N ARG A 37 7.55 6.07 -5.84
CA ARG A 37 6.47 6.41 -4.92
C ARG A 37 5.25 6.95 -5.66
N LEU A 38 5.46 7.87 -6.59
CA LEU A 38 4.38 8.43 -7.42
C LEU A 38 3.71 7.33 -8.24
N ARG A 39 4.49 6.47 -8.88
CA ARG A 39 3.95 5.36 -9.66
C ARG A 39 3.16 4.38 -8.78
N ALA A 40 3.66 4.04 -7.61
CA ALA A 40 2.95 3.18 -6.66
C ALA A 40 1.61 3.80 -6.24
N ALA A 41 1.59 5.10 -5.90
CA ALA A 41 0.38 5.82 -5.53
C ALA A 41 -0.65 5.85 -6.66
N LEU A 42 -0.22 6.10 -7.90
CA LEU A 42 -1.13 6.09 -9.07
C LEU A 42 -1.75 4.71 -9.31
N VAL A 43 -0.98 3.63 -9.17
CA VAL A 43 -1.51 2.26 -9.29
C VAL A 43 -2.50 1.94 -8.17
N TYR A 44 -2.30 2.50 -6.97
CA TYR A 44 -3.14 2.29 -5.80
C TYR A 44 -4.44 3.11 -5.79
N LEU A 45 -4.56 4.18 -6.55
CA LEU A 45 -5.75 5.06 -6.55
C LEU A 45 -7.09 4.32 -6.62
N PRO A 46 -7.31 3.34 -7.53
CA PRO A 46 -8.58 2.62 -7.57
C PRO A 46 -8.81 1.71 -6.36
N VAL A 47 -7.73 1.21 -5.73
CA VAL A 47 -7.83 0.45 -4.49
C VAL A 47 -8.29 1.36 -3.37
N ASN A 48 -7.66 2.54 -3.21
CA ASN A 48 -8.05 3.52 -2.19
C ASN A 48 -9.51 3.93 -2.34
N ALA A 49 -9.95 4.26 -3.55
CA ALA A 49 -11.34 4.62 -3.81
C ALA A 49 -12.34 3.49 -3.49
N ALA A 50 -11.96 2.23 -3.72
CA ALA A 50 -12.79 1.07 -3.38
C ALA A 50 -12.85 0.83 -1.86
N VAL A 51 -11.73 0.97 -1.16
CA VAL A 51 -11.63 0.86 0.30
C VAL A 51 -12.42 1.97 0.99
N GLU A 52 -12.29 3.22 0.57
CA GLU A 52 -13.07 4.34 1.11
C GLU A 52 -14.56 4.13 0.91
N ARG A 53 -14.98 3.71 -0.28
CA ARG A 53 -16.39 3.41 -0.57
C ARG A 53 -16.91 2.29 0.31
N TYR A 54 -16.13 1.24 0.52
CA TYR A 54 -16.52 0.15 1.43
C TYR A 54 -16.76 0.66 2.86
N TYR A 55 -15.90 1.53 3.38
CA TYR A 55 -16.07 2.12 4.71
C TYR A 55 -17.28 3.06 4.80
N LEU A 56 -17.68 3.71 3.71
CA LEU A 56 -18.85 4.59 3.68
C LEU A 56 -20.16 3.84 3.50
N ASP A 57 -20.20 2.89 2.57
CA ASP A 57 -21.44 2.26 2.10
C ASP A 57 -21.63 0.82 2.62
N GLY A 58 -20.58 0.24 3.23
CA GLY A 58 -20.58 -1.16 3.68
C GLY A 58 -20.65 -2.21 2.55
N LYS A 59 -20.53 -1.78 1.29
CA LYS A 59 -20.67 -2.68 0.13
C LYS A 59 -19.31 -3.14 -0.37
N PRO A 60 -19.00 -4.45 -0.30
CA PRO A 60 -17.73 -4.97 -0.79
C PRO A 60 -17.66 -4.90 -2.33
N PRO A 61 -16.50 -4.56 -2.92
CA PRO A 61 -16.33 -4.44 -4.37
C PRO A 61 -16.09 -5.80 -5.05
N LEU A 62 -16.97 -6.79 -4.85
CA LEU A 62 -16.76 -8.20 -5.23
C LEU A 62 -16.39 -8.39 -6.72
N ALA A 63 -17.09 -7.69 -7.63
CA ALA A 63 -16.83 -7.80 -9.06
C ALA A 63 -15.42 -7.34 -9.49
N ALA A 64 -14.77 -6.48 -8.70
CA ALA A 64 -13.44 -5.93 -9.00
C ALA A 64 -12.35 -6.46 -8.06
N LEU A 65 -12.69 -7.35 -7.13
CA LEU A 65 -11.86 -7.72 -5.99
C LEU A 65 -10.47 -8.24 -6.40
N GLN A 66 -10.42 -9.20 -7.33
CA GLN A 66 -9.14 -9.75 -7.83
C GLN A 66 -8.26 -8.70 -8.51
N ALA A 67 -8.87 -7.82 -9.33
CA ALA A 67 -8.14 -6.74 -9.99
C ALA A 67 -7.59 -5.73 -8.97
N LEU A 68 -8.34 -5.44 -7.92
CA LEU A 68 -7.91 -4.55 -6.82
C LEU A 68 -6.79 -5.19 -5.99
N GLN A 69 -6.88 -6.47 -5.67
CA GLN A 69 -5.82 -7.22 -4.99
C GLN A 69 -4.51 -7.18 -5.80
N GLN A 70 -4.59 -7.42 -7.12
CA GLN A 70 -3.42 -7.35 -7.99
C GLN A 70 -2.79 -5.96 -8.01
N ARG A 71 -3.60 -4.89 -8.08
CA ARG A 71 -3.11 -3.50 -8.03
C ARG A 71 -2.47 -3.16 -6.68
N ALA A 72 -3.07 -3.58 -5.57
CA ALA A 72 -2.49 -3.40 -4.25
C ALA A 72 -1.13 -4.10 -4.11
N ARG A 73 -1.00 -5.35 -4.59
CA ARG A 73 0.28 -6.08 -4.65
C ARG A 73 1.32 -5.36 -5.51
N GLN A 74 0.93 -4.87 -6.69
CA GLN A 74 1.82 -4.11 -7.58
C GLN A 74 2.32 -2.81 -6.92
N SER A 75 1.43 -2.08 -6.23
CA SER A 75 1.79 -0.86 -5.51
C SER A 75 2.78 -1.15 -4.38
N ALA A 76 2.51 -2.19 -3.58
CA ALA A 76 3.39 -2.63 -2.50
C ALA A 76 4.78 -3.11 -3.00
N ALA A 77 4.85 -3.69 -4.19
CA ALA A 77 6.11 -4.10 -4.83
C ALA A 77 6.91 -2.90 -5.36
N LEU A 78 6.23 -1.86 -5.87
CA LEU A 78 6.89 -0.63 -6.35
C LEU A 78 7.44 0.22 -5.20
N HIS A 79 6.69 0.31 -4.11
CA HIS A 79 7.06 1.04 -2.91
C HIS A 79 6.34 0.43 -1.71
N SER A 80 7.11 -0.15 -0.77
CA SER A 80 6.52 -0.72 0.45
C SER A 80 6.02 0.40 1.36
N HIS A 81 4.69 0.52 1.48
CA HIS A 81 4.01 1.48 2.33
C HIS A 81 2.90 0.78 3.11
N GLN A 82 2.70 1.18 4.37
CA GLN A 82 1.72 0.57 5.28
C GLN A 82 0.32 0.50 4.67
N GLU A 83 -0.13 1.58 4.05
CA GLU A 83 -1.47 1.72 3.47
C GLU A 83 -1.74 0.69 2.35
N TYR A 84 -0.73 0.36 1.54
CA TYR A 84 -0.87 -0.63 0.47
C TYR A 84 -1.04 -2.04 1.03
N TRP A 85 -0.31 -2.37 2.08
CA TRP A 85 -0.43 -3.65 2.77
C TRP A 85 -1.73 -3.76 3.58
N SER A 86 -2.16 -2.69 4.26
CA SER A 86 -3.44 -2.63 4.99
C SER A 86 -4.63 -2.78 4.03
N GLY A 87 -4.60 -2.06 2.89
CA GLY A 87 -5.63 -2.21 1.86
C GLY A 87 -5.65 -3.62 1.26
N LEU A 88 -4.49 -4.23 1.02
CA LEU A 88 -4.40 -5.62 0.56
C LEU A 88 -4.96 -6.60 1.59
N ALA A 89 -4.67 -6.40 2.89
CA ALA A 89 -5.23 -7.20 3.97
C ALA A 89 -6.76 -7.14 4.00
N LEU A 90 -7.33 -5.93 3.86
CA LEU A 90 -8.78 -5.76 3.78
C LEU A 90 -9.37 -6.48 2.58
N LEU A 91 -8.77 -6.34 1.38
CA LEU A 91 -9.28 -6.99 0.17
C LEU A 91 -9.27 -8.53 0.28
N HIS A 92 -8.24 -9.11 0.89
CA HIS A 92 -8.21 -10.56 1.18
C HIS A 92 -9.23 -10.96 2.22
N HIS A 93 -9.45 -10.12 3.25
CA HIS A 93 -10.49 -10.35 4.24
C HIS A 93 -11.89 -10.33 3.61
N LEU A 94 -12.17 -9.36 2.74
CA LEU A 94 -13.44 -9.28 2.01
C LEU A 94 -13.65 -10.49 1.08
N ASP A 95 -12.60 -10.97 0.45
CA ASP A 95 -12.62 -12.19 -0.36
C ASP A 95 -12.97 -13.43 0.47
N ALA A 96 -12.37 -13.54 1.65
CA ALA A 96 -12.64 -14.63 2.57
C ALA A 96 -14.08 -14.63 3.12
N VAL A 97 -14.63 -13.42 3.38
CA VAL A 97 -15.97 -13.28 4.00
C VAL A 97 -17.09 -13.40 2.97
N TYR A 98 -16.93 -12.77 1.82
CA TYR A 98 -18.00 -12.58 0.83
C TYR A 98 -17.78 -13.37 -0.47
N GLY A 99 -16.57 -13.92 -0.67
CA GLY A 99 -16.31 -14.79 -1.82
C GLY A 99 -17.03 -16.13 -1.67
N GLU A 100 -17.66 -16.60 -2.74
CA GLU A 100 -18.28 -17.93 -2.77
C GLU A 100 -17.20 -19.00 -3.00
N HIS A 101 -16.34 -19.19 -1.99
CA HIS A 101 -15.20 -20.08 -2.07
C HIS A 101 -15.38 -21.37 -1.29
N PRO A 102 -14.83 -22.51 -1.76
CA PRO A 102 -14.63 -23.67 -0.93
C PRO A 102 -13.81 -23.33 0.32
N LEU A 103 -14.04 -24.09 1.40
CA LEU A 103 -13.40 -23.86 2.69
C LEU A 103 -11.85 -23.70 2.63
N ALA A 104 -11.20 -24.50 1.78
CA ALA A 104 -9.75 -24.43 1.59
C ALA A 104 -9.30 -23.06 0.99
N ALA A 105 -10.03 -22.56 -0.01
CA ALA A 105 -9.72 -21.26 -0.62
C ALA A 105 -10.06 -20.08 0.33
N GLN A 106 -11.12 -20.23 1.12
CA GLN A 106 -11.46 -19.26 2.17
C GLN A 106 -10.35 -19.18 3.23
N ARG A 107 -9.80 -20.34 3.65
CA ARG A 107 -8.66 -20.40 4.56
C ARG A 107 -7.44 -19.69 3.98
N GLU A 108 -7.10 -19.97 2.73
CA GLU A 108 -6.00 -19.32 2.04
C GLU A 108 -6.18 -17.79 2.00
N ALA A 109 -7.39 -17.29 1.73
CA ALA A 109 -7.67 -15.87 1.72
C ALA A 109 -7.46 -15.23 3.12
N TYR A 110 -7.84 -15.90 4.22
CA TYR A 110 -7.55 -15.43 5.57
C TYR A 110 -6.06 -15.46 5.90
N GLU A 111 -5.32 -16.49 5.49
CA GLU A 111 -3.87 -16.56 5.65
C GLU A 111 -3.16 -15.41 4.89
N GLN A 112 -3.62 -15.10 3.68
CA GLN A 112 -3.11 -13.97 2.90
C GLN A 112 -3.47 -12.62 3.54
N SER A 113 -4.67 -12.48 4.12
CA SER A 113 -5.07 -11.31 4.88
C SER A 113 -4.18 -11.10 6.10
N LEU A 114 -3.93 -12.16 6.87
CA LEU A 114 -3.06 -12.14 8.05
C LEU A 114 -1.62 -11.73 7.68
N ALA A 115 -1.06 -12.35 6.65
CA ALA A 115 0.30 -12.04 6.18
C ALA A 115 0.44 -10.59 5.69
N ALA A 116 -0.57 -10.05 5.01
CA ALA A 116 -0.58 -8.66 4.59
C ALA A 116 -0.72 -7.69 5.77
N ALA A 117 -1.58 -8.02 6.76
CA ALA A 117 -1.74 -7.24 7.98
C ALA A 117 -0.44 -7.20 8.80
N ASP A 118 0.27 -8.32 8.94
CA ASP A 118 1.56 -8.38 9.66
C ASP A 118 2.61 -7.48 8.98
N ARG A 119 2.66 -7.45 7.65
CA ARG A 119 3.55 -6.54 6.90
C ARG A 119 3.18 -5.07 7.09
N ALA A 120 1.89 -4.74 7.10
CA ALA A 120 1.42 -3.38 7.36
C ALA A 120 1.79 -2.93 8.78
N LEU A 121 1.59 -3.78 9.79
CA LEU A 121 1.93 -3.51 11.19
C LEU A 121 3.45 -3.41 11.43
N ALA A 122 4.26 -4.12 10.67
CA ALA A 122 5.71 -3.95 10.71
C ALA A 122 6.16 -2.54 10.26
N LEU A 123 5.37 -1.89 9.39
CA LEU A 123 5.63 -0.52 8.91
C LEU A 123 4.96 0.55 9.79
N ALA A 124 3.80 0.26 10.36
CA ALA A 124 3.05 1.17 11.23
C ALA A 124 2.34 0.38 12.36
N PRO A 125 3.03 0.14 13.50
CA PRO A 125 2.52 -0.68 14.61
C PRO A 125 1.29 -0.12 15.31
N VAL A 126 0.97 1.16 15.11
CA VAL A 126 -0.12 1.86 15.80
C VAL A 126 -1.42 1.96 15.02
N ASP A 127 -1.53 1.30 13.85
CA ASP A 127 -2.76 1.34 13.04
C ASP A 127 -3.86 0.40 13.59
N PRO A 128 -4.94 0.93 14.21
CA PRO A 128 -5.96 0.12 14.85
C PRO A 128 -6.80 -0.68 13.84
N ARG A 129 -6.93 -0.20 12.60
CA ARG A 129 -7.69 -0.90 11.56
C ARG A 129 -6.99 -2.17 11.13
N THR A 130 -5.68 -2.10 10.96
CA THR A 130 -4.86 -3.26 10.60
C THR A 130 -4.80 -4.27 11.74
N TRP A 131 -4.74 -3.82 13.00
CA TRP A 131 -4.85 -4.71 14.16
C TRP A 131 -6.19 -5.46 14.20
N LEU A 132 -7.29 -4.77 13.90
CA LEU A 132 -8.60 -5.42 13.82
C LEU A 132 -8.64 -6.50 12.72
N LEU A 133 -8.17 -6.19 11.51
CA LEU A 133 -8.10 -7.17 10.41
C LEU A 133 -7.27 -8.40 10.78
N ARG A 134 -6.12 -8.15 11.41
CA ARG A 134 -5.23 -9.20 11.92
C ARG A 134 -5.96 -10.10 12.92
N ALA A 135 -6.62 -9.50 13.91
CA ALA A 135 -7.34 -10.24 14.93
C ALA A 135 -8.50 -11.06 14.36
N LEU A 136 -9.25 -10.52 13.41
CA LEU A 136 -10.35 -11.22 12.74
C LEU A 136 -9.85 -12.43 11.95
N ALA A 137 -8.78 -12.27 11.16
CA ALA A 137 -8.19 -13.35 10.40
C ALA A 137 -7.61 -14.45 11.31
N GLN A 138 -6.89 -14.05 12.35
CA GLN A 138 -6.30 -14.98 13.32
C GLN A 138 -7.38 -15.76 14.11
N ASN A 139 -8.44 -15.07 14.55
CA ASN A 139 -9.54 -15.72 15.25
C ASN A 139 -10.21 -16.79 14.37
N TRP A 140 -10.48 -16.48 13.11
CA TRP A 140 -11.10 -17.44 12.20
C TRP A 140 -10.20 -18.66 11.96
N LEU A 141 -8.91 -18.46 11.73
CA LEU A 141 -7.94 -19.54 11.54
C LEU A 141 -7.82 -20.41 12.78
N SER A 142 -7.70 -19.81 13.97
CA SER A 142 -7.58 -20.53 15.25
C SER A 142 -8.86 -21.33 15.60
N PHE A 143 -10.03 -20.76 15.34
CA PHE A 143 -11.30 -21.44 15.57
C PHE A 143 -11.42 -22.72 14.75
N ARG A 144 -10.94 -22.70 13.52
CA ARG A 144 -10.94 -23.86 12.60
C ARG A 144 -9.88 -24.89 12.97
N ASP A 145 -8.71 -24.46 13.37
CA ASP A 145 -7.60 -25.38 13.73
C ASP A 145 -7.87 -26.10 15.07
N ALA A 146 -8.66 -25.52 15.97
CA ALA A 146 -8.98 -26.12 17.26
C ALA A 146 -9.92 -27.34 17.19
N GLY A 147 -10.33 -27.78 16.01
CA GLY A 147 -11.21 -28.96 15.83
C GLY A 147 -12.59 -28.81 16.49
N VAL A 148 -12.98 -27.58 16.88
CA VAL A 148 -14.24 -27.31 17.56
C VAL A 148 -15.44 -27.72 16.69
N VAL A 149 -15.29 -27.62 15.38
CA VAL A 149 -16.32 -28.02 14.38
C VAL A 149 -16.56 -29.53 14.43
N ASP A 150 -15.49 -30.32 14.55
CA ASP A 150 -15.60 -31.78 14.62
C ASP A 150 -16.24 -32.25 15.94
N SER A 151 -16.04 -31.51 17.02
CA SER A 151 -16.64 -31.78 18.32
C SER A 151 -18.16 -31.59 18.31
N PHE A 152 -18.67 -30.61 17.56
CA PHE A 152 -20.12 -30.40 17.39
C PHE A 152 -20.75 -31.44 16.46
N ALA A 153 -20.05 -31.88 15.41
CA ALA A 153 -20.54 -32.92 14.51
C ALA A 153 -20.68 -34.30 15.18
N MET A 154 -19.89 -34.58 16.23
CA MET A 154 -19.98 -35.81 17.01
C MET A 154 -21.02 -35.78 18.16
N SER A 155 -21.62 -34.62 18.43
CA SER A 155 -22.61 -34.46 19.52
C SER A 155 -24.08 -34.55 19.07
N VAL A 156 -24.31 -34.85 17.78
CA VAL A 156 -25.63 -35.09 17.16
C VAL A 156 -25.77 -36.57 16.83
#